data_1ce3d4ce3c67c73ed02ffa19f81a82fe
#
_entry.id   1ce3d4ce3c67c73ed02ffa19f81a82fe
#
_cell.length_a   1.000
_cell.length_b   1.000
_cell.length_c   1.000
_cell.angle_alpha   90.00
_cell.angle_beta   90.00
_cell.angle_gamma   90.00
#
_symmetry.space_group_name_H-M   'P 1'
#
loop_
_entity.id
_entity.type
_entity.pdbx_description
1 polymer ?
#
loop_
_entity_poly.entity_id
_entity_poly.type
_entity_poly.pdbx_seq_one_letter_code
_entity_poly.pdbx_strand_id
1 'polypeptide(L)'
;MGKTNYSVARVVTYTRQSIGKAERHNERKNANYSNMNVDLEQTENNVHYKTCSTSYNERLKELVDTGKISLRGLKDNANIFDELILDINSDYFEKHGGYDFAKRFYEEAFHFAEKEYGTDNIISAVMHADEQNIALTEEYGKPIYHYHLHVIALPVVKKEIKYSKRTKDKSLVGKVKETIMQVSHSKKWKSQKALDIEGNEILDDKGKTILIKSYSLLQDRFYKYMSDNGFKDFIRGEKGSTSEHLTDLEFKAKKEQEKLQEITDKVKVQQVKFSENTFAIEETEKQINQTQQELDKIKKDVNDYKSYKGDIDNIDVGKSKLFGKKVELNTNDYQNLVKYAKKGVIADVEITKLKDENSKLKHDFNELIEKTRDFIHAIAYAPTKVMNFFKTLFKEEKQERQRQLELAEQKRLEKLYTLAEREILANITDYDKAYINRFEGETRERVERGLIEEYEKERRYQEKVNSPEYKKRRADRNAR
;
A
#
# COMPACT_ATOMS: atom_id res chain seq x y z
N MET A 1 11.31 1.54 2.23
CA MET A 1 11.13 2.75 3.07
C MET A 1 10.76 2.24 4.46
N GLY A 2 11.46 2.68 5.52
CA GLY A 2 11.11 2.30 6.89
C GLY A 2 9.68 2.74 7.22
N LYS A 3 8.95 1.92 7.96
CA LYS A 3 7.62 2.27 8.48
C LYS A 3 7.75 3.51 9.36
N THR A 4 6.90 4.51 9.15
CA THR A 4 6.91 5.74 9.97
C THR A 4 6.24 5.45 11.31
N ASN A 5 6.91 5.77 12.41
CA ASN A 5 6.40 5.57 13.76
C ASN A 5 5.58 6.81 14.18
N TYR A 6 4.26 6.72 14.09
CA TYR A 6 3.35 7.77 14.53
C TYR A 6 2.95 7.57 15.99
N SER A 7 3.04 8.66 16.79
CA SER A 7 2.44 8.66 18.12
C SER A 7 0.92 8.89 18.05
N VAL A 8 0.19 8.17 18.87
CA VAL A 8 -1.27 8.25 18.97
C VAL A 8 -1.66 8.60 20.40
N ALA A 9 -2.52 9.61 20.55
CA ALA A 9 -3.20 9.94 21.79
C ALA A 9 -4.68 10.16 21.48
N ARG A 10 -5.55 9.28 21.94
CA ARG A 10 -7.00 9.35 21.68
C ARG A 10 -7.80 9.15 22.97
N VAL A 11 -9.00 9.73 23.01
CA VAL A 11 -9.93 9.58 24.12
C VAL A 11 -11.20 8.90 23.64
N VAL A 12 -11.53 7.77 24.29
CA VAL A 12 -12.80 7.08 24.18
C VAL A 12 -13.63 7.42 25.41
N THR A 13 -14.94 7.57 25.27
CA THR A 13 -15.80 7.99 26.37
C THR A 13 -16.79 6.91 26.79
N TYR A 14 -17.02 6.80 28.09
CA TYR A 14 -17.95 5.81 28.63
C TYR A 14 -18.95 6.43 29.60
N THR A 15 -20.17 5.89 29.56
CA THR A 15 -21.19 6.13 30.58
C THR A 15 -20.98 5.18 31.75
N ARG A 16 -21.72 5.37 32.86
CA ARG A 16 -21.73 4.43 33.99
C ARG A 16 -22.15 3.01 33.59
N GLN A 17 -23.05 2.90 32.60
CA GLN A 17 -23.54 1.61 32.11
C GLN A 17 -22.53 0.88 31.23
N SER A 18 -21.71 1.63 30.46
CA SER A 18 -20.79 1.05 29.49
C SER A 18 -19.37 0.83 29.98
N ILE A 19 -18.95 1.51 31.07
CA ILE A 19 -17.54 1.47 31.55
C ILE A 19 -17.09 0.05 31.97
N GLY A 20 -18.00 -0.81 32.42
CA GLY A 20 -17.66 -2.19 32.74
C GLY A 20 -17.14 -3.02 31.59
N LYS A 21 -17.35 -2.59 30.33
CA LYS A 21 -16.72 -3.23 29.16
C LYS A 21 -15.22 -2.90 29.10
N ALA A 22 -14.87 -1.62 29.27
CA ALA A 22 -13.49 -1.19 29.34
C ALA A 22 -12.76 -1.81 30.53
N GLU A 23 -13.39 -1.84 31.71
CA GLU A 23 -12.83 -2.49 32.90
C GLU A 23 -12.47 -3.96 32.65
N ARG A 24 -13.39 -4.73 32.07
CA ARG A 24 -13.12 -6.15 31.77
C ARG A 24 -12.01 -6.33 30.71
N HIS A 25 -11.91 -5.43 29.74
CA HIS A 25 -10.84 -5.47 28.76
C HIS A 25 -9.49 -5.11 29.39
N ASN A 26 -9.42 -4.00 30.09
CA ASN A 26 -8.17 -3.47 30.63
C ASN A 26 -7.60 -4.36 31.74
N GLU A 27 -8.47 -4.93 32.57
CA GLU A 27 -8.09 -5.82 33.67
C GLU A 27 -8.07 -7.32 33.27
N ARG A 28 -8.16 -7.61 32.00
CA ARG A 28 -8.18 -8.99 31.44
C ARG A 28 -9.18 -9.93 32.12
N LYS A 29 -10.38 -9.42 32.41
CA LYS A 29 -11.47 -10.17 33.09
C LYS A 29 -12.43 -10.86 32.10
N ASN A 30 -12.25 -10.76 30.80
CA ASN A 30 -13.06 -11.46 29.81
C ASN A 30 -12.56 -12.90 29.62
N ALA A 31 -13.48 -13.85 29.48
CA ALA A 31 -13.15 -15.23 29.10
C ALA A 31 -12.71 -15.35 27.62
N ASN A 32 -13.26 -14.47 26.77
CA ASN A 32 -12.94 -14.42 25.33
C ASN A 32 -12.81 -12.96 24.90
N TYR A 33 -11.91 -12.72 23.94
CA TYR A 33 -11.68 -11.40 23.35
C TYR A 33 -12.05 -11.42 21.86
N SER A 34 -12.66 -10.34 21.39
CA SER A 34 -12.90 -10.13 19.95
C SER A 34 -11.59 -9.98 19.18
N ASN A 35 -10.55 -9.44 19.82
CA ASN A 35 -9.19 -9.47 19.32
C ASN A 35 -8.59 -10.87 19.58
N MET A 36 -8.55 -11.70 18.55
CA MET A 36 -7.97 -13.08 18.61
C MET A 36 -6.46 -13.10 18.86
N ASN A 37 -5.81 -11.95 18.83
CA ASN A 37 -4.36 -11.85 19.03
C ASN A 37 -4.00 -11.62 20.51
N VAL A 38 -4.97 -11.58 21.43
CA VAL A 38 -4.70 -11.52 22.85
C VAL A 38 -4.18 -12.88 23.31
N ASP A 39 -2.95 -12.89 23.82
CA ASP A 39 -2.28 -14.05 24.39
C ASP A 39 -2.38 -13.99 25.92
N LEU A 40 -3.37 -14.68 26.48
CA LEU A 40 -3.63 -14.67 27.92
C LEU A 40 -2.49 -15.27 28.75
N GLU A 41 -1.61 -16.08 28.14
CA GLU A 41 -0.42 -16.62 28.83
C GLU A 41 0.63 -15.52 29.09
N GLN A 42 0.56 -14.41 28.35
CA GLN A 42 1.44 -13.26 28.48
C GLN A 42 0.83 -12.12 29.32
N THR A 43 -0.36 -12.31 29.89
CA THR A 43 -1.05 -11.27 30.69
C THR A 43 -0.23 -10.81 31.90
N GLU A 44 0.64 -11.64 32.43
CA GLU A 44 1.57 -11.27 33.52
C GLU A 44 2.59 -10.18 33.11
N ASN A 45 2.80 -9.99 31.81
CA ASN A 45 3.66 -8.92 31.28
C ASN A 45 2.95 -7.55 31.22
N ASN A 46 1.63 -7.50 31.44
CA ASN A 46 0.91 -6.24 31.52
C ASN A 46 1.36 -5.46 32.76
N VAL A 47 1.60 -4.16 32.59
CA VAL A 47 2.12 -3.32 33.68
C VAL A 47 1.06 -2.34 34.14
N HIS A 48 0.68 -2.45 35.40
CA HIS A 48 -0.23 -1.50 36.07
C HIS A 48 0.54 -0.35 36.70
N TYR A 49 0.53 0.83 36.08
CA TYR A 49 1.08 2.05 36.71
C TYR A 49 0.15 2.62 37.74
N LYS A 50 -1.16 2.35 37.65
CA LYS A 50 -2.15 2.63 38.64
C LYS A 50 -3.21 1.54 38.68
N THR A 51 -3.42 0.94 39.86
CA THR A 51 -4.44 -0.09 40.08
C THR A 51 -5.69 0.50 40.70
N CYS A 52 -6.84 -0.09 40.41
CA CYS A 52 -8.10 0.17 41.08
C CYS A 52 -8.49 -1.09 41.90
N SER A 53 -8.57 -0.98 43.21
CA SER A 53 -8.89 -2.10 44.09
C SER A 53 -10.37 -2.51 44.07
N THR A 54 -11.22 -1.64 43.51
CA THR A 54 -12.68 -1.86 43.39
C THR A 54 -13.07 -1.77 41.93
N SER A 55 -14.34 -1.94 41.60
CA SER A 55 -14.79 -1.63 40.23
C SER A 55 -14.68 -0.13 39.93
N TYR A 56 -14.53 0.22 38.68
CA TYR A 56 -14.42 1.63 38.25
C TYR A 56 -15.67 2.44 38.67
N ASN A 57 -16.85 1.84 38.66
CA ASN A 57 -18.08 2.47 39.16
C ASN A 57 -18.10 2.68 40.65
N GLU A 58 -17.58 1.74 41.44
CA GLU A 58 -17.45 1.88 42.91
C GLU A 58 -16.46 2.98 43.27
N ARG A 59 -15.32 3.06 42.54
CA ARG A 59 -14.36 4.15 42.74
C ARG A 59 -14.95 5.52 42.38
N LEU A 60 -15.74 5.62 41.31
CA LEU A 60 -16.51 6.83 41.00
C LEU A 60 -17.43 7.21 42.15
N LYS A 61 -18.20 6.24 42.68
CA LYS A 61 -19.13 6.45 43.81
C LYS A 61 -18.39 6.96 45.03
N GLU A 62 -17.27 6.35 45.38
CA GLU A 62 -16.44 6.79 46.51
C GLU A 62 -15.99 8.27 46.38
N LEU A 63 -15.53 8.66 45.19
CA LEU A 63 -15.09 10.03 44.91
C LEU A 63 -16.25 11.03 45.01
N VAL A 64 -17.46 10.64 44.63
CA VAL A 64 -18.67 11.45 44.76
C VAL A 64 -19.11 11.55 46.21
N ASP A 65 -19.18 10.44 46.93
CA ASP A 65 -19.65 10.36 48.33
C ASP A 65 -18.69 11.12 49.26
N THR A 66 -17.39 11.12 48.98
CA THR A 66 -16.38 11.91 49.70
C THR A 66 -16.34 13.40 49.30
N GLY A 67 -17.16 13.82 48.33
CA GLY A 67 -17.21 15.21 47.87
C GLY A 67 -16.02 15.66 47.07
N LYS A 68 -15.09 14.77 46.70
CA LYS A 68 -13.92 15.10 45.87
C LYS A 68 -14.32 15.53 44.47
N ILE A 69 -15.38 14.94 43.92
CA ILE A 69 -15.94 15.28 42.60
C ILE A 69 -17.47 15.43 42.69
N SER A 70 -18.04 16.08 41.69
CA SER A 70 -19.49 16.30 41.61
C SER A 70 -20.02 15.90 40.22
N LEU A 71 -21.11 15.14 40.23
CA LEU A 71 -21.90 14.77 39.05
C LEU A 71 -23.10 15.70 38.84
N ARG A 72 -23.20 16.78 39.63
CA ARG A 72 -24.35 17.71 39.62
C ARG A 72 -24.66 18.25 38.23
N GLY A 73 -25.89 18.03 37.79
CA GLY A 73 -26.38 18.49 36.47
C GLY A 73 -26.00 17.62 35.29
N LEU A 74 -25.40 16.46 35.49
CA LEU A 74 -25.24 15.45 34.47
C LEU A 74 -26.51 14.58 34.36
N LYS A 75 -26.77 14.14 33.12
CA LYS A 75 -27.84 13.15 32.86
C LYS A 75 -27.32 11.74 33.16
N ASP A 76 -28.22 10.78 33.34
CA ASP A 76 -27.86 9.39 33.64
C ASP A 76 -27.03 8.72 32.53
N ASN A 77 -27.23 9.12 31.31
CA ASN A 77 -26.50 8.62 30.14
C ASN A 77 -25.30 9.54 29.73
N ALA A 78 -24.84 10.40 30.62
CA ALA A 78 -23.70 11.27 30.35
C ALA A 78 -22.41 10.45 30.27
N ASN A 79 -21.50 10.91 29.41
CA ASN A 79 -20.11 10.42 29.39
C ASN A 79 -19.39 10.93 30.64
N ILE A 80 -19.04 10.03 31.54
CA ILE A 80 -18.43 10.32 32.83
C ILE A 80 -16.97 9.90 32.86
N PHE A 81 -16.64 8.81 32.15
CA PHE A 81 -15.29 8.29 32.12
C PHE A 81 -14.68 8.58 30.74
N ASP A 82 -13.42 8.95 30.75
CA ASP A 82 -12.54 8.99 29.61
C ASP A 82 -11.58 7.80 29.71
N GLU A 83 -11.36 7.13 28.59
CA GLU A 83 -10.24 6.22 28.40
C GLU A 83 -9.25 6.91 27.45
N LEU A 84 -8.13 7.37 27.99
CA LEU A 84 -7.03 7.86 27.22
C LEU A 84 -6.18 6.67 26.75
N ILE A 85 -6.08 6.49 25.44
CA ILE A 85 -5.25 5.45 24.84
C ILE A 85 -4.04 6.13 24.22
N LEU A 86 -2.85 5.70 24.66
CA LEU A 86 -1.56 6.17 24.17
C LEU A 86 -0.84 5.01 23.50
N ASP A 87 -0.38 5.23 22.26
CA ASP A 87 0.12 4.16 21.41
C ASP A 87 1.21 4.65 20.45
N ILE A 88 2.11 3.75 20.10
CA ILE A 88 3.10 3.89 19.00
C ILE A 88 3.25 2.50 18.35
N ASN A 89 3.59 2.49 17.05
CA ASN A 89 3.85 1.27 16.30
C ASN A 89 4.83 0.32 17.04
N SER A 90 4.53 -0.96 17.11
CA SER A 90 5.36 -1.99 17.75
C SER A 90 6.80 -2.04 17.24
N ASP A 91 7.02 -1.74 15.95
CA ASP A 91 8.35 -1.66 15.33
C ASP A 91 9.28 -0.62 16.00
N TYR A 92 8.70 0.45 16.55
CA TYR A 92 9.42 1.45 17.34
C TYR A 92 10.08 0.83 18.57
N PHE A 93 9.33 0.05 19.32
CA PHE A 93 9.82 -0.57 20.55
C PHE A 93 10.88 -1.63 20.26
N GLU A 94 10.68 -2.45 19.22
CA GLU A 94 11.66 -3.46 18.81
C GLU A 94 13.02 -2.85 18.47
N LYS A 95 13.04 -1.69 17.84
CA LYS A 95 14.26 -0.97 17.47
C LYS A 95 14.96 -0.29 18.64
N HIS A 96 14.28 -0.09 19.78
CA HIS A 96 14.79 0.65 20.93
C HIS A 96 14.99 -0.22 22.19
N GLY A 97 14.84 -1.53 22.10
CA GLY A 97 15.08 -2.43 23.22
C GLY A 97 13.84 -3.20 23.72
N GLY A 98 12.76 -3.22 22.91
CA GLY A 98 11.60 -4.07 23.13
C GLY A 98 10.80 -3.73 24.39
N TYR A 99 10.43 -4.76 25.14
CA TYR A 99 9.56 -4.68 26.30
C TYR A 99 10.06 -3.72 27.42
N ASP A 100 11.36 -3.76 27.75
CA ASP A 100 11.90 -2.91 28.83
C ASP A 100 11.91 -1.42 28.43
N PHE A 101 12.09 -1.14 27.16
CA PHE A 101 11.97 0.24 26.66
C PHE A 101 10.50 0.67 26.64
N ALA A 102 9.57 -0.21 26.26
CA ALA A 102 8.14 0.06 26.27
C ALA A 102 7.64 0.39 27.69
N LYS A 103 8.07 -0.35 28.71
CA LYS A 103 7.74 -0.03 30.12
C LYS A 103 8.13 1.39 30.49
N ARG A 104 9.36 1.81 30.20
CA ARG A 104 9.84 3.18 30.50
C ARG A 104 9.08 4.23 29.70
N PHE A 105 8.80 3.94 28.43
CA PHE A 105 8.03 4.84 27.58
C PHE A 105 6.62 5.06 28.14
N TYR A 106 5.92 3.99 28.51
CA TYR A 106 4.55 4.09 29.00
C TYR A 106 4.46 4.54 30.47
N GLU A 107 5.50 4.38 31.27
CA GLU A 107 5.61 5.03 32.58
C GLU A 107 5.62 6.56 32.40
N GLU A 108 6.43 7.08 31.49
CA GLU A 108 6.44 8.52 31.19
C GLU A 108 5.13 8.98 30.54
N ALA A 109 4.54 8.16 29.66
CA ALA A 109 3.21 8.42 29.09
C ALA A 109 2.11 8.45 30.18
N PHE A 110 2.25 7.66 31.24
CA PHE A 110 1.36 7.73 32.40
C PHE A 110 1.52 9.08 33.16
N HIS A 111 2.75 9.57 33.35
CA HIS A 111 2.97 10.91 33.92
C HIS A 111 2.38 12.03 33.04
N PHE A 112 2.41 11.88 31.71
CA PHE A 112 1.63 12.77 30.83
C PHE A 112 0.14 12.73 31.14
N ALA A 113 -0.44 11.54 31.34
CA ALA A 113 -1.85 11.40 31.69
C ALA A 113 -2.18 12.03 33.05
N GLU A 114 -1.27 11.90 34.06
CA GLU A 114 -1.40 12.59 35.34
C GLU A 114 -1.41 14.12 35.17
N LYS A 115 -0.58 14.64 34.30
CA LYS A 115 -0.56 16.08 33.98
C LYS A 115 -1.84 16.56 33.31
N GLU A 116 -2.42 15.74 32.44
CA GLU A 116 -3.66 16.08 31.74
C GLU A 116 -4.90 15.99 32.64
N TYR A 117 -5.01 14.96 33.48
CA TYR A 117 -6.23 14.71 34.28
C TYR A 117 -6.10 15.08 35.75
N GLY A 118 -4.89 15.09 36.29
CA GLY A 118 -4.61 15.11 37.74
C GLY A 118 -4.62 13.71 38.33
N THR A 119 -3.62 13.38 39.11
CA THR A 119 -3.38 12.05 39.67
C THR A 119 -4.62 11.46 40.40
N ASP A 120 -5.36 12.31 41.15
CA ASP A 120 -6.56 11.87 41.90
C ASP A 120 -7.75 11.50 40.98
N ASN A 121 -7.78 12.01 39.77
CA ASN A 121 -8.87 11.77 38.83
C ASN A 121 -8.62 10.56 37.93
N ILE A 122 -7.42 9.95 37.95
CA ILE A 122 -7.12 8.71 37.25
C ILE A 122 -7.57 7.54 38.12
N ILE A 123 -8.33 6.64 37.54
CA ILE A 123 -8.89 5.44 38.20
C ILE A 123 -7.95 4.25 38.01
N SER A 124 -7.53 3.97 36.82
CA SER A 124 -6.64 2.86 36.46
C SER A 124 -5.73 3.26 35.29
N ALA A 125 -4.53 2.71 35.24
CA ALA A 125 -3.62 2.84 34.11
C ALA A 125 -2.85 1.53 33.90
N VAL A 126 -2.99 0.91 32.75
CA VAL A 126 -2.38 -0.37 32.44
C VAL A 126 -1.77 -0.34 31.04
N MET A 127 -0.50 -0.72 30.93
CA MET A 127 0.14 -1.05 29.68
C MET A 127 -0.18 -2.50 29.32
N HIS A 128 -0.82 -2.72 28.19
CA HIS A 128 -0.96 -4.05 27.63
C HIS A 128 0.31 -4.47 26.92
N ALA A 129 0.75 -5.70 27.15
CA ALA A 129 1.91 -6.33 26.54
C ALA A 129 1.63 -7.78 26.12
N ASP A 130 0.36 -8.12 26.01
CA ASP A 130 -0.16 -9.45 25.72
C ASP A 130 -0.97 -9.52 24.42
N GLU A 131 -0.88 -8.51 23.56
CA GLU A 131 -1.53 -8.50 22.25
C GLU A 131 -0.48 -8.71 21.15
N GLN A 132 -0.49 -9.86 20.49
CA GLN A 132 0.51 -10.21 19.48
C GLN A 132 0.30 -9.40 18.19
N ASN A 133 1.37 -8.82 17.65
CA ASN A 133 1.38 -8.22 16.32
C ASN A 133 1.79 -9.26 15.28
N ILE A 134 0.83 -9.95 14.68
CA ILE A 134 1.06 -11.06 13.75
C ILE A 134 1.94 -10.65 12.58
N ALA A 135 1.69 -9.48 11.97
CA ALA A 135 2.44 -9.02 10.80
C ALA A 135 3.92 -8.79 11.10
N LEU A 136 4.24 -8.20 12.27
CA LEU A 136 5.64 -8.02 12.68
C LEU A 136 6.25 -9.32 13.19
N THR A 137 5.48 -10.21 13.81
CA THR A 137 5.92 -11.55 14.20
C THR A 137 6.40 -12.34 12.98
N GLU A 138 5.64 -12.31 11.88
CA GLU A 138 6.03 -12.93 10.61
C GLU A 138 7.29 -12.27 10.01
N GLU A 139 7.35 -10.94 10.04
CA GLU A 139 8.48 -10.16 9.50
C GLU A 139 9.80 -10.41 10.27
N TYR A 140 9.73 -10.45 11.60
CA TYR A 140 10.91 -10.62 12.47
C TYR A 140 11.25 -12.08 12.77
N GLY A 141 10.36 -13.03 12.48
CA GLY A 141 10.53 -14.45 12.77
C GLY A 141 10.56 -14.80 14.27
N LYS A 142 10.04 -13.91 15.13
CA LYS A 142 9.91 -14.08 16.59
C LYS A 142 8.61 -13.40 17.06
N PRO A 143 8.01 -13.81 18.19
CA PRO A 143 6.83 -13.14 18.73
C PRO A 143 7.08 -11.66 18.99
N ILE A 144 6.27 -10.80 18.40
CA ILE A 144 6.25 -9.35 18.60
C ILE A 144 4.90 -8.96 19.19
N TYR A 145 4.92 -8.21 20.28
CA TYR A 145 3.72 -7.76 20.96
C TYR A 145 3.46 -6.27 20.68
N HIS A 146 2.19 -5.92 20.69
CA HIS A 146 1.72 -4.55 20.54
C HIS A 146 1.54 -3.90 21.91
N TYR A 147 2.48 -3.02 22.27
CA TYR A 147 2.45 -2.31 23.53
C TYR A 147 1.61 -1.04 23.39
N HIS A 148 0.65 -0.83 24.29
CA HIS A 148 -0.15 0.38 24.36
C HIS A 148 -0.67 0.63 25.78
N LEU A 149 -0.92 1.89 26.12
CA LEU A 149 -1.34 2.30 27.47
C LEU A 149 -2.81 2.69 27.46
N HIS A 150 -3.59 2.08 28.34
CA HIS A 150 -4.96 2.46 28.68
C HIS A 150 -4.99 3.20 30.00
N VAL A 151 -5.54 4.41 30.00
CA VAL A 151 -5.72 5.21 31.24
C VAL A 151 -7.19 5.55 31.39
N ILE A 152 -7.84 5.00 32.41
CA ILE A 152 -9.21 5.36 32.78
C ILE A 152 -9.18 6.53 33.74
N ALA A 153 -9.81 7.62 33.32
CA ALA A 153 -9.82 8.87 34.08
C ALA A 153 -11.18 9.55 34.07
N LEU A 154 -11.38 10.46 35.02
CA LEU A 154 -12.56 11.32 35.12
C LEU A 154 -12.20 12.71 34.54
N PRO A 155 -12.92 13.23 33.55
CA PRO A 155 -12.68 14.56 32.99
C PRO A 155 -13.21 15.66 33.92
N VAL A 156 -12.49 15.88 35.04
CA VAL A 156 -12.89 16.83 36.07
C VAL A 156 -12.43 18.25 35.70
N VAL A 157 -13.32 19.22 35.91
CA VAL A 157 -13.05 20.65 35.76
C VAL A 157 -13.53 21.45 36.96
N LYS A 158 -12.78 22.46 37.35
CA LYS A 158 -13.20 23.41 38.38
C LYS A 158 -14.37 24.24 37.85
N LYS A 159 -15.48 24.30 38.57
CA LYS A 159 -16.66 25.05 38.24
C LYS A 159 -17.11 25.95 39.36
N GLU A 160 -17.20 27.20 39.11
CA GLU A 160 -17.79 28.18 40.01
C GLU A 160 -19.29 28.23 39.80
N ILE A 161 -20.04 28.09 40.90
CA ILE A 161 -21.48 28.27 40.96
C ILE A 161 -21.74 29.65 41.55
N LYS A 162 -22.36 30.51 40.75
CA LYS A 162 -22.67 31.87 41.16
C LYS A 162 -24.09 32.00 41.73
N TYR A 163 -24.30 32.94 42.61
CA TYR A 163 -25.63 33.29 43.09
C TYR A 163 -26.51 33.72 41.90
N SER A 164 -27.68 33.11 41.80
CA SER A 164 -28.62 33.37 40.71
C SER A 164 -29.40 34.65 40.95
N LYS A 165 -30.04 35.18 39.89
CA LYS A 165 -30.95 36.34 39.96
C LYS A 165 -32.13 36.16 40.94
N ARG A 166 -32.45 34.88 41.35
CA ARG A 166 -33.50 34.54 42.30
C ARG A 166 -33.06 34.66 43.76
N THR A 167 -31.79 34.93 44.04
CA THR A 167 -31.24 35.13 45.38
C THR A 167 -31.92 36.29 46.08
N LYS A 168 -32.32 36.10 47.36
CA LYS A 168 -33.00 37.13 48.14
C LYS A 168 -32.13 38.38 48.30
N ASP A 169 -30.90 38.19 48.71
CA ASP A 169 -29.92 39.27 48.78
C ASP A 169 -29.37 39.59 47.39
N LYS A 170 -29.81 40.70 46.83
CA LYS A 170 -29.43 41.14 45.47
C LYS A 170 -27.94 41.55 45.37
N SER A 171 -27.29 41.87 46.48
CA SER A 171 -25.87 42.21 46.55
C SER A 171 -24.96 40.99 46.24
N LEU A 172 -25.47 39.78 46.43
CA LEU A 172 -24.76 38.53 46.15
C LEU A 172 -24.88 38.03 44.72
N VAL A 173 -25.85 38.56 43.94
CA VAL A 173 -26.09 38.09 42.55
C VAL A 173 -24.82 38.22 41.73
N GLY A 174 -24.42 37.12 41.10
CA GLY A 174 -23.23 37.04 40.26
C GLY A 174 -21.90 36.73 41.01
N LYS A 175 -21.89 36.90 42.35
CA LYS A 175 -20.75 36.44 43.18
C LYS A 175 -20.67 34.91 43.23
N VAL A 176 -19.47 34.37 43.45
CA VAL A 176 -19.27 32.90 43.61
C VAL A 176 -19.92 32.44 44.90
N LYS A 177 -20.84 31.50 44.79
CA LYS A 177 -21.53 30.84 45.92
C LYS A 177 -20.73 29.65 46.44
N GLU A 178 -20.28 28.84 45.53
CA GLU A 178 -19.49 27.65 45.81
C GLU A 178 -18.61 27.28 44.59
N THR A 179 -17.53 26.56 44.83
CA THR A 179 -16.69 25.98 43.81
C THR A 179 -16.73 24.47 43.90
N ILE A 180 -17.04 23.81 42.81
CA ILE A 180 -17.09 22.34 42.77
C ILE A 180 -16.13 21.79 41.71
N MET A 181 -15.63 20.57 41.97
CA MET A 181 -14.88 19.78 40.99
C MET A 181 -15.88 18.95 40.17
N GLN A 182 -16.35 19.47 39.02
CA GLN A 182 -17.41 18.86 38.24
C GLN A 182 -16.82 17.95 37.16
N VAL A 183 -17.34 16.74 37.05
CA VAL A 183 -17.08 15.87 35.90
C VAL A 183 -17.75 16.48 34.69
N SER A 184 -17.01 16.73 33.62
CA SER A 184 -17.56 17.28 32.39
C SER A 184 -16.60 17.08 31.19
N HIS A 185 -16.83 16.04 30.40
CA HIS A 185 -16.06 15.74 29.20
C HIS A 185 -16.03 16.95 28.23
N SER A 186 -17.18 17.51 27.88
CA SER A 186 -17.27 18.63 26.92
C SER A 186 -16.58 19.93 27.37
N LYS A 187 -16.43 20.14 28.68
CA LYS A 187 -15.68 21.30 29.20
C LYS A 187 -14.18 21.02 29.27
N LYS A 188 -13.80 19.80 29.59
CA LYS A 188 -12.40 19.35 29.60
C LYS A 188 -11.81 19.43 28.20
N TRP A 189 -12.50 18.90 27.22
CA TRP A 189 -12.06 18.76 25.84
C TRP A 189 -12.70 19.80 24.92
N LYS A 190 -12.45 21.08 25.23
CA LYS A 190 -12.89 22.17 24.35
C LYS A 190 -11.95 22.32 23.18
N SER A 191 -12.54 22.53 21.99
CA SER A 191 -11.80 23.04 20.83
C SER A 191 -11.29 24.47 21.12
N GLN A 192 -10.15 24.81 20.58
CA GLN A 192 -9.54 26.13 20.70
C GLN A 192 -9.63 26.88 19.38
N LYS A 193 -9.69 28.20 19.44
CA LYS A 193 -9.63 29.03 18.24
C LYS A 193 -8.24 28.92 17.62
N ALA A 194 -8.18 28.74 16.31
CA ALA A 194 -6.93 28.87 15.57
C ALA A 194 -6.53 30.35 15.55
N LEU A 195 -5.29 30.63 15.96
CA LEU A 195 -4.72 31.98 15.97
C LEU A 195 -3.52 32.02 15.01
N ASP A 196 -3.32 33.14 14.35
CA ASP A 196 -2.13 33.45 13.57
C ASP A 196 -0.95 33.80 14.51
N ILE A 197 0.21 34.11 13.94
CA ILE A 197 1.41 34.51 14.68
C ILE A 197 1.28 35.82 15.46
N GLU A 198 0.29 36.64 15.10
CA GLU A 198 -0.03 37.93 15.72
C GLU A 198 -1.09 37.79 16.81
N GLY A 199 -1.70 36.59 16.95
CA GLY A 199 -2.75 36.31 17.94
C GLY A 199 -4.17 36.58 17.46
N ASN A 200 -4.39 36.89 16.18
CA ASN A 200 -5.70 37.09 15.61
C ASN A 200 -6.37 35.78 15.26
N GLU A 201 -7.70 35.73 15.30
CA GLU A 201 -8.47 34.55 14.93
C GLU A 201 -8.37 34.26 13.42
N ILE A 202 -7.98 33.05 13.05
CA ILE A 202 -7.98 32.60 11.66
C ILE A 202 -9.43 32.26 11.28
N LEU A 203 -9.90 32.81 10.18
CA LEU A 203 -11.26 32.63 9.67
C LEU A 203 -11.26 31.66 8.48
N ASP A 204 -12.35 30.91 8.33
CA ASP A 204 -12.61 30.11 7.13
C ASP A 204 -13.15 30.99 5.99
N ASP A 205 -13.34 30.43 4.81
CA ASP A 205 -13.88 31.11 3.62
C ASP A 205 -15.28 31.74 3.83
N LYS A 206 -15.95 31.38 4.94
CA LYS A 206 -17.28 31.89 5.34
C LYS A 206 -17.22 32.92 6.46
N GLY A 207 -16.02 33.35 6.84
CA GLY A 207 -15.79 34.32 7.91
C GLY A 207 -16.02 33.75 9.33
N LYS A 208 -16.02 32.43 9.51
CA LYS A 208 -16.12 31.80 10.83
C LYS A 208 -14.74 31.44 11.35
N THR A 209 -14.53 31.62 12.64
CA THR A 209 -13.28 31.23 13.31
C THR A 209 -13.04 29.74 13.14
N ILE A 210 -11.88 29.39 12.61
CA ILE A 210 -11.41 27.99 12.53
C ILE A 210 -11.14 27.48 13.95
N LEU A 211 -11.69 26.30 14.28
CA LEU A 211 -11.48 25.66 15.56
C LEU A 211 -10.52 24.47 15.43
N ILE A 212 -9.44 24.50 16.20
CA ILE A 212 -8.57 23.35 16.37
C ILE A 212 -9.27 22.39 17.33
N LYS A 213 -9.56 21.19 16.86
CA LYS A 213 -10.23 20.17 17.67
C LYS A 213 -9.35 19.72 18.84
N SER A 214 -9.95 19.47 19.98
CA SER A 214 -9.25 19.11 21.23
C SER A 214 -8.35 17.88 21.09
N TYR A 215 -8.75 16.88 20.31
CA TYR A 215 -7.93 15.68 20.09
C TYR A 215 -6.64 16.01 19.31
N SER A 216 -6.67 16.96 18.39
CA SER A 216 -5.47 17.40 17.67
C SER A 216 -4.49 18.08 18.64
N LEU A 217 -5.02 18.90 19.55
CA LEU A 217 -4.22 19.54 20.60
C LEU A 217 -3.65 18.51 21.60
N LEU A 218 -4.40 17.47 21.92
CA LEU A 218 -3.94 16.37 22.78
C LEU A 218 -2.76 15.63 22.13
N GLN A 219 -2.86 15.33 20.83
CA GLN A 219 -1.78 14.73 20.05
C GLN A 219 -0.51 15.61 20.04
N ASP A 220 -0.68 16.95 19.85
CA ASP A 220 0.45 17.89 19.89
C ASP A 220 1.13 17.89 21.25
N ARG A 221 0.34 17.89 22.35
CA ARG A 221 0.88 17.90 23.72
C ARG A 221 1.58 16.58 24.07
N PHE A 222 1.00 15.45 23.69
CA PHE A 222 1.60 14.13 23.92
C PHE A 222 2.95 14.01 23.19
N TYR A 223 2.95 14.27 21.89
CA TYR A 223 4.17 14.25 21.10
C TYR A 223 5.27 15.13 21.68
N LYS A 224 4.91 16.39 22.00
CA LYS A 224 5.85 17.35 22.59
C LYS A 224 6.37 16.86 23.95
N TYR A 225 5.47 16.42 24.84
CA TYR A 225 5.83 15.93 26.16
C TYR A 225 6.82 14.77 26.10
N MET A 226 6.54 13.74 25.31
CA MET A 226 7.42 12.59 25.17
C MET A 226 8.77 12.97 24.54
N SER A 227 8.77 13.85 23.56
CA SER A 227 10.01 14.34 22.94
C SER A 227 10.86 15.15 23.90
N ASP A 228 10.26 16.02 24.72
CA ASP A 228 10.93 16.82 25.74
C ASP A 228 11.54 15.93 26.85
N ASN A 229 10.95 14.76 27.12
CA ASN A 229 11.45 13.76 28.08
C ASN A 229 12.41 12.73 27.45
N GLY A 230 12.95 13.02 26.26
CA GLY A 230 14.07 12.29 25.67
C GLY A 230 13.70 11.11 24.77
N PHE A 231 12.42 10.83 24.55
CA PHE A 231 12.02 9.84 23.56
C PHE A 231 12.09 10.44 22.15
N LYS A 232 12.72 9.73 21.22
CA LYS A 232 13.00 10.19 19.85
C LYS A 232 12.59 9.13 18.83
N ASP A 233 12.80 9.42 17.54
CA ASP A 233 12.59 8.51 16.42
C ASP A 233 11.12 8.09 16.19
N PHE A 234 10.20 8.94 16.62
CA PHE A 234 8.79 8.90 16.27
C PHE A 234 8.30 10.29 15.90
N ILE A 235 7.19 10.37 15.22
CA ILE A 235 6.61 11.64 14.77
C ILE A 235 5.16 11.76 15.23
N ARG A 236 4.73 12.98 15.32
CA ARG A 236 3.32 13.30 15.55
C ARG A 236 2.51 12.88 14.33
N GLY A 237 1.36 12.23 14.53
CA GLY A 237 0.42 11.90 13.47
C GLY A 237 -0.03 13.15 12.66
N GLU A 238 -0.52 12.95 11.45
CA GLU A 238 -0.91 14.04 10.54
C GLU A 238 -1.91 15.00 11.17
N LYS A 239 -1.63 16.32 11.04
CA LYS A 239 -2.56 17.36 11.47
C LYS A 239 -3.74 17.44 10.50
N GLY A 240 -4.95 17.41 11.03
CA GLY A 240 -6.16 17.52 10.23
C GLY A 240 -6.58 16.26 9.47
N SER A 241 -5.91 15.14 9.72
CA SER A 241 -6.38 13.86 9.19
C SER A 241 -7.83 13.62 9.62
N THR A 242 -8.69 13.38 8.65
CA THR A 242 -10.09 12.99 8.85
C THR A 242 -10.25 11.46 8.83
N SER A 243 -9.13 10.72 8.77
CA SER A 243 -9.16 9.26 8.82
C SER A 243 -9.87 8.83 10.10
N GLU A 244 -11.04 8.26 9.95
CA GLU A 244 -11.75 7.64 11.05
C GLU A 244 -10.89 6.50 11.60
N HIS A 245 -10.88 6.33 12.91
CA HIS A 245 -10.25 5.18 13.51
C HIS A 245 -11.06 3.96 13.10
N LEU A 246 -10.49 3.17 12.21
CA LEU A 246 -11.03 1.86 11.90
C LEU A 246 -11.00 1.02 13.18
N THR A 247 -12.03 0.26 13.43
CA THR A 247 -11.98 -0.80 14.45
C THR A 247 -10.88 -1.80 14.06
N ASP A 248 -10.36 -2.55 15.01
CA ASP A 248 -9.35 -3.59 14.73
C ASP A 248 -9.77 -4.54 13.61
N LEU A 249 -11.07 -4.87 13.55
CA LEU A 249 -11.62 -5.72 12.50
C LEU A 249 -11.62 -5.03 11.13
N GLU A 250 -12.00 -3.76 11.07
CA GLU A 250 -11.98 -2.98 9.82
C GLU A 250 -10.55 -2.75 9.34
N PHE A 251 -9.61 -2.46 10.24
CA PHE A 251 -8.20 -2.33 9.91
C PHE A 251 -7.62 -3.64 9.36
N LYS A 252 -7.91 -4.77 10.03
CA LYS A 252 -7.50 -6.11 9.58
C LYS A 252 -8.11 -6.45 8.22
N ALA A 253 -9.42 -6.20 8.04
CA ALA A 253 -10.10 -6.43 6.78
C ALA A 253 -9.50 -5.59 5.64
N LYS A 254 -9.17 -4.32 5.90
CA LYS A 254 -8.50 -3.44 4.93
C LYS A 254 -7.11 -3.96 4.58
N LYS A 255 -6.32 -4.38 5.57
CA LYS A 255 -4.99 -4.96 5.34
C LYS A 255 -5.03 -6.24 4.54
N GLU A 256 -6.00 -7.12 4.84
CA GLU A 256 -6.21 -8.36 4.10
C GLU A 256 -6.63 -8.08 2.65
N GLN A 257 -7.46 -7.06 2.44
CA GLN A 257 -7.86 -6.62 1.10
C GLN A 257 -6.67 -6.05 0.31
N GLU A 258 -5.80 -5.23 0.94
CA GLU A 258 -4.56 -4.74 0.33
C GLU A 258 -3.64 -5.90 -0.07
N LYS A 259 -3.47 -6.90 0.80
CA LYS A 259 -2.66 -8.10 0.56
C LYS A 259 -3.24 -8.96 -0.57
N LEU A 260 -4.58 -9.13 -0.59
CA LEU A 260 -5.28 -9.83 -1.66
C LEU A 260 -5.10 -9.13 -3.02
N GLN A 261 -5.15 -7.80 -3.04
CA GLN A 261 -4.92 -7.02 -4.25
C GLN A 261 -3.48 -7.21 -4.76
N GLU A 262 -2.49 -7.15 -3.87
CA GLU A 262 -1.08 -7.38 -4.23
C GLU A 262 -0.85 -8.79 -4.81
N ILE A 263 -1.45 -9.83 -4.20
CA ILE A 263 -1.38 -11.19 -4.70
C ILE A 263 -2.06 -11.29 -6.07
N THR A 264 -3.23 -10.68 -6.23
CA THR A 264 -3.97 -10.66 -7.50
C THR A 264 -3.14 -10.03 -8.61
N ASP A 265 -2.45 -8.94 -8.34
CA ASP A 265 -1.59 -8.26 -9.32
C ASP A 265 -0.35 -9.11 -9.67
N LYS A 266 0.25 -9.79 -8.69
CA LYS A 266 1.33 -10.77 -8.94
C LYS A 266 0.86 -11.93 -9.82
N VAL A 267 -0.34 -12.45 -9.58
CA VAL A 267 -0.94 -13.52 -10.40
C VAL A 267 -1.17 -13.07 -11.83
N LYS A 268 -1.68 -11.86 -12.05
CA LYS A 268 -1.85 -11.30 -13.39
C LYS A 268 -0.52 -11.20 -14.15
N VAL A 269 0.53 -10.71 -13.50
CA VAL A 269 1.87 -10.64 -14.11
C VAL A 269 2.39 -12.03 -14.48
N GLN A 270 2.15 -13.04 -13.64
CA GLN A 270 2.55 -14.41 -13.95
C GLN A 270 1.73 -15.01 -15.10
N GLN A 271 0.43 -14.68 -15.19
CA GLN A 271 -0.42 -15.12 -16.30
C GLN A 271 0.06 -14.57 -17.64
N VAL A 272 0.47 -13.28 -17.68
CA VAL A 272 1.05 -12.68 -18.89
C VAL A 272 2.34 -13.43 -19.30
N LYS A 273 3.26 -13.66 -18.36
CA LYS A 273 4.49 -14.41 -18.62
C LYS A 273 4.21 -15.84 -19.10
N PHE A 274 3.19 -16.47 -18.54
CA PHE A 274 2.79 -17.81 -18.96
C PHE A 274 2.29 -17.82 -20.40
N SER A 275 1.46 -16.82 -20.80
CA SER A 275 0.99 -16.71 -22.18
C SER A 275 2.13 -16.40 -23.16
N GLU A 276 3.09 -15.55 -22.80
CA GLU A 276 4.29 -15.27 -23.59
C GLU A 276 5.15 -16.52 -23.78
N ASN A 277 5.36 -17.31 -22.74
CA ASN A 277 6.09 -18.57 -22.81
C ASN A 277 5.36 -19.61 -23.66
N THR A 278 4.02 -19.67 -23.57
CA THR A 278 3.21 -20.58 -24.40
C THR A 278 3.36 -20.24 -25.87
N PHE A 279 3.29 -18.94 -26.23
CA PHE A 279 3.51 -18.49 -27.60
C PHE A 279 4.92 -18.84 -28.11
N ALA A 280 5.95 -18.63 -27.28
CA ALA A 280 7.33 -18.99 -27.64
C ALA A 280 7.52 -20.50 -27.86
N ILE A 281 6.82 -21.33 -27.07
CA ILE A 281 6.82 -22.80 -27.22
C ILE A 281 6.17 -23.17 -28.57
N GLU A 282 5.00 -22.61 -28.89
CA GLU A 282 4.30 -22.88 -30.16
C GLU A 282 5.16 -22.49 -31.37
N GLU A 283 5.86 -21.36 -31.29
CA GLU A 283 6.75 -20.92 -32.34
C GLU A 283 7.98 -21.85 -32.50
N THR A 284 8.52 -22.31 -31.38
CA THR A 284 9.62 -23.28 -31.37
C THR A 284 9.18 -24.64 -31.93
N GLU A 285 8.00 -25.11 -31.60
CA GLU A 285 7.43 -26.36 -32.15
C GLU A 285 7.24 -26.24 -33.67
N LYS A 286 6.79 -25.09 -34.15
CA LYS A 286 6.68 -24.82 -35.60
C LYS A 286 8.03 -24.90 -36.30
N GLN A 287 9.08 -24.32 -35.72
CA GLN A 287 10.46 -24.40 -36.25
C GLN A 287 10.99 -25.84 -36.21
N ILE A 288 10.74 -26.59 -35.14
CA ILE A 288 11.12 -27.99 -35.07
C ILE A 288 10.45 -28.80 -36.20
N ASN A 289 9.16 -28.60 -36.41
CA ASN A 289 8.43 -29.30 -37.47
C ASN A 289 8.96 -28.95 -38.86
N GLN A 290 9.31 -27.67 -39.11
CA GLN A 290 9.94 -27.26 -40.37
C GLN A 290 11.30 -27.92 -40.58
N THR A 291 12.14 -27.91 -39.53
CA THR A 291 13.47 -28.54 -39.55
C THR A 291 13.38 -30.05 -39.78
N GLN A 292 12.37 -30.70 -39.18
CA GLN A 292 12.11 -32.12 -39.37
C GLN A 292 11.73 -32.43 -40.84
N GLN A 293 10.90 -31.60 -41.46
CA GLN A 293 10.54 -31.74 -42.87
C GLN A 293 11.77 -31.58 -43.80
N GLU A 294 12.63 -30.60 -43.48
CA GLU A 294 13.88 -30.41 -44.21
C GLU A 294 14.82 -31.62 -44.05
N LEU A 295 14.93 -32.12 -42.82
CA LEU A 295 15.73 -33.34 -42.54
C LEU A 295 15.22 -34.54 -43.32
N ASP A 296 13.92 -34.74 -43.40
CA ASP A 296 13.33 -35.86 -44.13
C ASP A 296 13.53 -35.71 -45.65
N LYS A 297 13.51 -34.47 -46.17
CA LYS A 297 13.87 -34.19 -47.54
C LYS A 297 15.36 -34.55 -47.82
N ILE A 298 16.26 -34.10 -46.93
CA ILE A 298 17.70 -34.45 -47.05
C ILE A 298 17.93 -35.94 -46.96
N LYS A 299 17.26 -36.68 -46.05
CA LYS A 299 17.36 -38.14 -45.99
C LYS A 299 16.93 -38.81 -47.31
N LYS A 300 15.85 -38.31 -47.92
CA LYS A 300 15.40 -38.80 -49.23
C LYS A 300 16.45 -38.55 -50.28
N ASP A 301 17.01 -37.33 -50.37
CA ASP A 301 18.04 -36.99 -51.31
C ASP A 301 19.33 -37.83 -51.14
N VAL A 302 19.72 -38.12 -49.89
CA VAL A 302 20.85 -39.01 -49.56
C VAL A 302 20.57 -40.45 -49.99
N ASN A 303 19.35 -40.97 -49.80
CA ASN A 303 18.98 -42.31 -50.28
C ASN A 303 18.96 -42.37 -51.80
N ASP A 304 18.43 -41.33 -52.50
CA ASP A 304 18.48 -41.22 -53.92
C ASP A 304 19.95 -41.19 -54.42
N TYR A 305 20.84 -40.44 -53.73
CA TYR A 305 22.27 -40.39 -54.04
C TYR A 305 22.93 -41.79 -53.91
N LYS A 306 22.63 -42.55 -52.82
CA LYS A 306 23.13 -43.95 -52.65
C LYS A 306 22.66 -44.87 -53.79
N SER A 307 21.41 -44.71 -54.22
CA SER A 307 20.85 -45.43 -55.34
C SER A 307 21.59 -45.07 -56.65
N TYR A 308 21.81 -43.76 -56.93
CA TYR A 308 22.53 -43.28 -58.10
C TYR A 308 23.99 -43.72 -58.14
N LYS A 309 24.66 -43.82 -56.97
CA LYS A 309 26.02 -44.39 -56.84
C LYS A 309 26.02 -45.84 -57.27
N GLY A 310 25.07 -46.66 -56.80
CA GLY A 310 24.93 -48.05 -57.19
C GLY A 310 24.69 -48.19 -58.71
N ASP A 311 23.86 -47.33 -59.29
CA ASP A 311 23.60 -47.32 -60.71
C ASP A 311 24.84 -46.90 -61.54
N ILE A 312 25.65 -45.94 -61.04
CA ILE A 312 26.91 -45.53 -61.68
C ILE A 312 27.95 -46.68 -61.59
N ASP A 313 28.07 -47.31 -60.44
CA ASP A 313 29.01 -48.42 -60.26
C ASP A 313 28.65 -49.65 -61.11
N ASN A 314 27.38 -49.80 -61.51
CA ASN A 314 26.88 -50.89 -62.38
C ASN A 314 26.88 -50.57 -63.89
N ILE A 315 27.33 -49.35 -64.31
CA ILE A 315 27.44 -49.00 -65.73
C ILE A 315 28.48 -49.89 -66.36
N ASP A 316 28.03 -50.75 -67.31
CA ASP A 316 28.93 -51.60 -68.10
C ASP A 316 29.69 -50.74 -69.12
N VAL A 317 30.94 -50.51 -68.75
CA VAL A 317 31.87 -49.83 -69.70
C VAL A 317 32.40 -50.89 -70.66
N GLY A 318 31.74 -51.01 -71.77
CA GLY A 318 32.12 -51.97 -72.81
C GLY A 318 33.60 -51.95 -73.13
N LYS A 319 34.14 -53.09 -73.63
CA LYS A 319 35.55 -53.24 -73.90
C LYS A 319 36.05 -52.17 -74.91
N SER A 320 37.18 -51.54 -74.60
CA SER A 320 37.87 -50.62 -75.50
C SER A 320 38.17 -51.31 -76.86
N LYS A 321 37.72 -50.75 -77.94
CA LYS A 321 38.09 -51.22 -79.25
C LYS A 321 39.59 -51.04 -79.47
N LEU A 322 40.22 -52.01 -80.14
CA LEU A 322 41.67 -52.19 -80.22
C LEU A 322 42.48 -51.05 -80.82
N PHE A 323 41.84 -50.05 -81.38
CA PHE A 323 42.49 -48.85 -81.95
C PHE A 323 41.66 -47.57 -81.75
N GLY A 324 41.22 -47.24 -80.60
CA GLY A 324 40.52 -45.97 -80.44
C GLY A 324 40.25 -45.61 -78.99
N LYS A 325 40.38 -44.32 -78.63
CA LYS A 325 40.03 -43.72 -77.37
C LYS A 325 38.51 -43.59 -77.18
N LYS A 326 37.72 -44.51 -77.71
CA LYS A 326 36.27 -44.49 -77.65
C LYS A 326 35.75 -45.64 -76.85
N VAL A 327 34.87 -45.37 -75.86
CA VAL A 327 34.15 -46.34 -75.09
C VAL A 327 32.72 -46.38 -75.61
N GLU A 328 32.20 -47.61 -75.91
CA GLU A 328 30.81 -47.77 -76.30
C GLU A 328 29.98 -47.95 -75.03
N LEU A 329 28.97 -47.07 -74.86
CA LEU A 329 27.94 -47.16 -73.80
C LEU A 329 26.59 -47.43 -74.46
N ASN A 330 25.72 -48.20 -73.89
CA ASN A 330 24.36 -48.26 -74.33
C ASN A 330 23.66 -46.89 -74.10
N THR A 331 22.61 -46.61 -74.82
CA THR A 331 21.93 -45.30 -74.78
C THR A 331 21.37 -44.97 -73.46
N ASN A 332 20.90 -45.98 -72.69
CA ASN A 332 20.31 -45.82 -71.34
C ASN A 332 21.40 -45.46 -70.35
N ASP A 333 22.54 -46.17 -70.36
CA ASP A 333 23.67 -45.89 -69.49
C ASP A 333 24.28 -44.49 -69.73
N TYR A 334 24.38 -44.12 -71.03
CA TYR A 334 24.81 -42.76 -71.37
C TYR A 334 23.86 -41.68 -70.84
N GLN A 335 22.54 -41.87 -70.96
CA GLN A 335 21.54 -40.94 -70.45
C GLN A 335 21.60 -40.83 -68.94
N ASN A 336 21.76 -41.95 -68.25
CA ASN A 336 21.92 -41.98 -66.80
C ASN A 336 23.19 -41.28 -66.32
N LEU A 337 24.31 -41.51 -66.99
CA LEU A 337 25.61 -40.83 -66.76
C LEU A 337 25.51 -39.31 -66.88
N VAL A 338 24.87 -38.83 -67.95
CA VAL A 338 24.61 -37.40 -68.12
C VAL A 338 23.71 -36.82 -67.12
N LYS A 339 22.66 -37.53 -66.71
CA LYS A 339 21.72 -37.15 -65.60
C LYS A 339 22.45 -37.02 -64.26
N TYR A 340 23.29 -38.00 -63.92
CA TYR A 340 24.05 -38.01 -62.68
C TYR A 340 25.15 -36.96 -62.65
N ALA A 341 25.85 -36.72 -63.79
CA ALA A 341 26.84 -35.66 -63.92
C ALA A 341 26.21 -34.28 -63.66
N LYS A 342 25.03 -34.03 -64.29
CA LYS A 342 24.29 -32.76 -64.07
C LYS A 342 23.90 -32.57 -62.60
N LYS A 343 23.42 -33.64 -61.91
CA LYS A 343 23.10 -33.59 -60.47
C LYS A 343 24.33 -33.35 -59.62
N GLY A 344 25.47 -33.97 -59.94
CA GLY A 344 26.74 -33.78 -59.25
C GLY A 344 27.21 -32.33 -59.28
N VAL A 345 27.12 -31.66 -60.46
CA VAL A 345 27.47 -30.22 -60.59
C VAL A 345 26.58 -29.34 -59.71
N ILE A 346 25.27 -29.61 -59.65
CA ILE A 346 24.34 -28.86 -58.79
C ILE A 346 24.69 -29.08 -57.31
N ALA A 347 24.95 -30.33 -56.90
CA ALA A 347 25.31 -30.63 -55.53
C ALA A 347 26.63 -29.97 -55.09
N ASP A 348 27.65 -29.92 -55.96
CA ASP A 348 28.91 -29.23 -55.67
C ASP A 348 28.75 -27.71 -55.45
N VAL A 349 27.88 -27.07 -56.21
CA VAL A 349 27.54 -25.65 -56.01
C VAL A 349 26.88 -25.44 -54.67
N GLU A 350 25.93 -26.31 -54.29
CA GLU A 350 25.19 -26.22 -53.02
C GLU A 350 26.09 -26.52 -51.79
N ILE A 351 26.97 -27.54 -51.92
CA ILE A 351 28.00 -27.84 -50.91
C ILE A 351 28.94 -26.64 -50.68
N THR A 352 29.36 -25.98 -51.74
CA THR A 352 30.22 -24.80 -51.63
C THR A 352 29.49 -23.69 -50.88
N LYS A 353 28.25 -23.36 -51.25
CA LYS A 353 27.43 -22.38 -50.57
C LYS A 353 27.25 -22.69 -49.09
N LEU A 354 26.88 -23.92 -48.72
CA LEU A 354 26.72 -24.38 -47.32
C LEU A 354 28.02 -24.32 -46.50
N LYS A 355 29.18 -24.57 -47.14
CA LYS A 355 30.50 -24.40 -46.50
C LYS A 355 30.78 -22.94 -46.17
N ASP A 356 30.46 -22.03 -47.08
CA ASP A 356 30.63 -20.58 -46.87
C ASP A 356 29.71 -20.06 -45.78
N GLU A 357 28.44 -20.49 -45.75
CA GLU A 357 27.48 -20.16 -44.67
C GLU A 357 27.92 -20.70 -43.31
N ASN A 358 28.41 -21.95 -43.26
CA ASN A 358 28.90 -22.55 -42.01
C ASN A 358 30.17 -21.84 -41.50
N SER A 359 31.04 -21.41 -42.38
CA SER A 359 32.23 -20.61 -42.07
C SER A 359 31.84 -19.27 -41.45
N LYS A 360 30.87 -18.59 -42.06
CA LYS A 360 30.32 -17.33 -41.54
C LYS A 360 29.67 -17.51 -40.16
N LEU A 361 28.81 -18.50 -39.97
CA LEU A 361 28.17 -18.81 -38.69
C LEU A 361 29.19 -19.14 -37.60
N LYS A 362 30.27 -19.85 -37.91
CA LYS A 362 31.38 -20.10 -36.97
C LYS A 362 32.09 -18.82 -36.58
N HIS A 363 32.31 -17.92 -37.54
CA HIS A 363 32.90 -16.62 -37.24
C HIS A 363 32.02 -15.80 -36.33
N ASP A 364 30.73 -15.65 -36.65
CA ASP A 364 29.76 -14.91 -35.86
C ASP A 364 29.62 -15.49 -34.43
N PHE A 365 29.62 -16.81 -34.31
CA PHE A 365 29.58 -17.48 -33.03
C PHE A 365 30.81 -17.21 -32.15
N ASN A 366 32.01 -17.27 -32.75
CA ASN A 366 33.24 -16.95 -32.05
C ASN A 366 33.29 -15.46 -31.65
N GLU A 367 32.83 -14.55 -32.49
CA GLU A 367 32.71 -13.13 -32.16
C GLU A 367 31.75 -12.91 -30.96
N LEU A 368 30.62 -13.63 -30.94
CA LEU A 368 29.66 -13.58 -29.83
C LEU A 368 30.29 -14.08 -28.54
N ILE A 369 31.05 -15.20 -28.58
CA ILE A 369 31.78 -15.73 -27.41
C ILE A 369 32.77 -14.68 -26.89
N GLU A 370 33.56 -14.08 -27.74
CA GLU A 370 34.53 -13.04 -27.36
C GLU A 370 33.83 -11.83 -26.72
N LYS A 371 32.76 -11.33 -27.33
CA LYS A 371 31.97 -10.22 -26.79
C LYS A 371 31.32 -10.52 -25.46
N THR A 372 30.99 -11.78 -25.18
CA THR A 372 30.32 -12.20 -23.94
C THR A 372 31.27 -12.79 -22.90
N ARG A 373 32.54 -13.02 -23.23
CA ARG A 373 33.54 -13.65 -22.35
C ARG A 373 33.65 -12.91 -21.02
N ASP A 374 33.86 -11.60 -21.03
CA ASP A 374 34.05 -10.82 -19.81
C ASP A 374 32.79 -10.81 -18.96
N PHE A 375 31.63 -10.84 -19.59
CA PHE A 375 30.35 -10.93 -18.92
C PHE A 375 30.14 -12.29 -18.21
N ILE A 376 30.46 -13.38 -18.90
CA ILE A 376 30.41 -14.74 -18.33
C ILE A 376 31.40 -14.86 -17.15
N HIS A 377 32.62 -14.32 -17.31
CA HIS A 377 33.61 -14.25 -16.22
C HIS A 377 33.11 -13.40 -15.05
N ALA A 378 32.49 -12.25 -15.30
CA ALA A 378 31.95 -11.39 -14.25
C ALA A 378 30.82 -12.08 -13.46
N ILE A 379 29.93 -12.85 -14.14
CA ILE A 379 28.89 -13.66 -13.48
C ILE A 379 29.52 -14.73 -12.59
N ALA A 380 30.54 -15.44 -13.10
CA ALA A 380 31.18 -16.50 -12.35
C ALA A 380 31.94 -15.99 -11.11
N TYR A 381 32.60 -14.83 -11.24
CA TYR A 381 33.41 -14.24 -10.17
C TYR A 381 32.62 -13.45 -9.12
N ALA A 382 31.58 -12.75 -9.51
CA ALA A 382 30.82 -11.88 -8.62
C ALA A 382 29.30 -11.90 -8.92
N PRO A 383 28.63 -13.05 -8.77
CA PRO A 383 27.25 -13.23 -9.21
C PRO A 383 26.27 -12.22 -8.56
N THR A 384 26.46 -11.92 -7.27
CA THR A 384 25.64 -10.97 -6.54
C THR A 384 25.76 -9.54 -7.05
N LYS A 385 27.00 -9.10 -7.40
CA LYS A 385 27.25 -7.75 -7.94
C LYS A 385 26.63 -7.60 -9.34
N VAL A 386 26.79 -8.60 -10.18
CA VAL A 386 26.20 -8.64 -11.53
C VAL A 386 24.69 -8.65 -11.43
N MET A 387 24.11 -9.45 -10.54
CA MET A 387 22.66 -9.47 -10.31
C MET A 387 22.12 -8.10 -9.83
N ASN A 388 22.84 -7.43 -8.93
CA ASN A 388 22.44 -6.10 -8.46
C ASN A 388 22.55 -5.04 -9.56
N PHE A 389 23.59 -5.12 -10.40
CA PHE A 389 23.72 -4.26 -11.57
C PHE A 389 22.52 -4.42 -12.52
N PHE A 390 22.12 -5.65 -12.84
CA PHE A 390 20.93 -5.90 -13.65
C PHE A 390 19.64 -5.41 -12.99
N LYS A 391 19.47 -5.64 -11.69
CA LYS A 391 18.30 -5.09 -10.98
C LYS A 391 18.21 -3.57 -11.11
N THR A 392 19.35 -2.87 -11.07
CA THR A 392 19.39 -1.42 -11.25
C THR A 392 19.03 -1.04 -12.68
N LEU A 393 19.64 -1.71 -13.65
CA LEU A 393 19.40 -1.48 -15.08
C LEU A 393 17.94 -1.73 -15.49
N PHE A 394 17.34 -2.83 -15.04
CA PHE A 394 15.92 -3.12 -15.25
C PHE A 394 14.99 -2.11 -14.53
N LYS A 395 15.43 -1.57 -13.40
CA LYS A 395 14.68 -0.51 -12.72
C LYS A 395 14.71 0.79 -13.53
N GLU A 396 15.85 1.15 -14.07
CA GLU A 396 16.01 2.34 -14.93
C GLU A 396 15.24 2.19 -16.23
N GLU A 397 15.32 1.04 -16.89
CA GLU A 397 14.52 0.73 -18.08
C GLU A 397 13.02 0.81 -17.81
N LYS A 398 12.57 0.25 -16.68
CA LYS A 398 11.17 0.33 -16.28
C LYS A 398 10.73 1.78 -16.05
N GLN A 399 11.58 2.60 -15.44
CA GLN A 399 11.30 4.02 -15.22
C GLN A 399 11.23 4.79 -16.54
N GLU A 400 12.17 4.53 -17.45
CA GLU A 400 12.18 5.17 -18.77
C GLU A 400 10.96 4.75 -19.61
N ARG A 401 10.60 3.47 -19.60
CA ARG A 401 9.38 2.98 -20.25
C ARG A 401 8.13 3.64 -19.68
N GLN A 402 8.07 3.82 -18.36
CA GLN A 402 6.98 4.52 -17.70
C GLN A 402 6.90 5.98 -18.16
N ARG A 403 8.02 6.69 -18.21
CA ARG A 403 8.08 8.08 -18.72
C ARG A 403 7.62 8.18 -20.18
N GLN A 404 8.00 7.21 -21.00
CA GLN A 404 7.58 7.17 -22.41
C GLN A 404 6.08 6.94 -22.54
N LEU A 405 5.49 6.08 -21.71
CA LEU A 405 4.04 5.88 -21.65
C LEU A 405 3.31 7.15 -21.20
N GLU A 406 3.81 7.82 -20.19
CA GLU A 406 3.24 9.07 -19.69
C GLU A 406 3.32 10.18 -20.76
N LEU A 407 4.44 10.30 -21.44
CA LEU A 407 4.61 11.25 -22.53
C LEU A 407 3.69 10.93 -23.73
N ALA A 408 3.53 9.66 -24.06
CA ALA A 408 2.61 9.23 -25.11
C ALA A 408 1.15 9.54 -24.75
N GLU A 409 0.76 9.30 -23.49
CA GLU A 409 -0.56 9.63 -22.98
C GLU A 409 -0.80 11.15 -22.97
N GLN A 410 0.18 11.93 -22.53
CA GLN A 410 0.11 13.39 -22.56
C GLN A 410 -0.11 13.89 -24.00
N LYS A 411 0.67 13.40 -24.96
CA LYS A 411 0.50 13.76 -26.38
C LYS A 411 -0.86 13.33 -26.94
N ARG A 412 -1.39 12.17 -26.49
CA ARG A 412 -2.72 11.70 -26.86
C ARG A 412 -3.79 12.68 -26.35
N LEU A 413 -3.71 13.04 -25.07
CA LEU A 413 -4.65 13.98 -24.46
C LEU A 413 -4.56 15.38 -25.09
N GLU A 414 -3.35 15.85 -25.42
CA GLU A 414 -3.15 17.13 -26.11
C GLU A 414 -3.77 17.17 -27.53
N LYS A 415 -3.78 16.03 -28.20
CA LYS A 415 -4.37 15.90 -29.54
C LYS A 415 -5.91 15.84 -29.52
N LEU A 416 -6.48 15.21 -28.47
CA LEU A 416 -7.90 14.87 -28.44
C LEU A 416 -8.75 15.89 -27.64
N TYR A 417 -8.12 16.60 -26.69
CA TYR A 417 -8.85 17.40 -25.70
C TYR A 417 -8.28 18.82 -25.54
N THR A 418 -9.17 19.77 -25.30
CA THR A 418 -8.81 21.15 -24.96
C THR A 418 -8.11 21.24 -23.58
N LEU A 419 -7.50 22.37 -23.26
CA LEU A 419 -6.84 22.57 -21.97
C LEU A 419 -7.82 22.36 -20.79
N ALA A 420 -9.04 22.92 -20.90
CA ALA A 420 -10.06 22.79 -19.88
C ALA A 420 -10.53 21.34 -19.67
N GLU A 421 -10.72 20.58 -20.76
CA GLU A 421 -11.08 19.17 -20.69
C GLU A 421 -9.94 18.32 -20.09
N ARG A 422 -8.68 18.63 -20.38
CA ARG A 422 -7.51 17.97 -19.78
C ARG A 422 -7.40 18.24 -18.29
N GLU A 423 -7.72 19.46 -17.84
CA GLU A 423 -7.79 19.80 -16.40
C GLU A 423 -8.86 18.99 -15.70
N ILE A 424 -10.02 18.78 -16.32
CA ILE A 424 -11.06 17.91 -15.78
C ILE A 424 -10.53 16.49 -15.65
N LEU A 425 -9.98 15.88 -16.71
CA LEU A 425 -9.44 14.53 -16.70
C LEU A 425 -8.28 14.33 -15.69
N ALA A 426 -7.48 15.35 -15.44
CA ALA A 426 -6.43 15.30 -14.44
C ALA A 426 -6.98 15.24 -12.99
N ASN A 427 -8.15 15.86 -12.76
CA ASN A 427 -8.76 16.02 -11.44
C ASN A 427 -9.93 15.06 -11.15
N ILE A 428 -10.26 14.14 -12.06
CA ILE A 428 -11.26 13.09 -11.80
C ILE A 428 -10.79 12.16 -10.67
N THR A 429 -11.75 11.46 -10.07
CA THR A 429 -11.46 10.54 -8.96
C THR A 429 -10.55 9.39 -9.40
N ASP A 430 -9.85 8.78 -8.44
CA ASP A 430 -9.04 7.59 -8.72
C ASP A 430 -9.90 6.40 -9.19
N TYR A 431 -11.17 6.37 -8.79
CA TYR A 431 -12.15 5.41 -9.30
C TYR A 431 -12.42 5.62 -10.78
N ASP A 432 -12.65 6.86 -11.22
CA ASP A 432 -12.90 7.20 -12.62
C ASP A 432 -11.66 6.94 -13.48
N LYS A 433 -10.46 7.27 -12.99
CA LYS A 433 -9.18 6.92 -13.64
C LYS A 433 -9.04 5.41 -13.84
N ALA A 434 -9.34 4.63 -12.80
CA ALA A 434 -9.31 3.17 -12.88
C ALA A 434 -10.37 2.62 -13.83
N TYR A 435 -11.53 3.27 -13.93
CA TYR A 435 -12.59 2.90 -14.85
C TYR A 435 -12.19 3.16 -16.30
N ILE A 436 -11.67 4.36 -16.62
CA ILE A 436 -11.14 4.72 -17.96
C ILE A 436 -10.09 3.71 -18.43
N ASN A 437 -9.17 3.32 -17.55
CA ASN A 437 -8.07 2.41 -17.88
C ASN A 437 -8.49 0.97 -18.22
N ARG A 438 -9.79 0.65 -18.12
CA ARG A 438 -10.34 -0.64 -18.59
C ARG A 438 -10.64 -0.66 -20.09
N PHE A 439 -10.57 0.48 -20.75
CA PHE A 439 -10.95 0.65 -22.14
C PHE A 439 -9.76 1.15 -22.96
N GLU A 440 -9.78 0.87 -24.26
CA GLU A 440 -8.77 1.31 -25.22
C GLU A 440 -9.44 1.93 -26.45
N GLY A 441 -8.67 2.70 -27.23
CA GLY A 441 -9.09 3.31 -28.49
C GLY A 441 -10.35 4.15 -28.38
N GLU A 442 -11.25 4.04 -29.36
CA GLU A 442 -12.50 4.83 -29.45
C GLU A 442 -13.45 4.63 -28.25
N THR A 443 -13.44 3.44 -27.64
CA THR A 443 -14.25 3.18 -26.44
C THR A 443 -13.74 3.98 -25.25
N ARG A 444 -12.43 4.07 -25.06
CA ARG A 444 -11.81 4.89 -24.04
C ARG A 444 -12.14 6.36 -24.22
N GLU A 445 -12.00 6.88 -25.46
CA GLU A 445 -12.33 8.27 -25.79
C GLU A 445 -13.81 8.60 -25.49
N ARG A 446 -14.72 7.69 -25.78
CA ARG A 446 -16.15 7.87 -25.46
C ARG A 446 -16.42 7.94 -23.96
N VAL A 447 -15.75 7.10 -23.16
CA VAL A 447 -15.85 7.12 -21.70
C VAL A 447 -15.28 8.41 -21.15
N GLU A 448 -14.10 8.84 -21.61
CA GLU A 448 -13.46 10.10 -21.21
C GLU A 448 -14.36 11.32 -21.52
N ARG A 449 -14.97 11.38 -22.71
CA ARG A 449 -15.91 12.47 -23.07
C ARG A 449 -17.16 12.45 -22.21
N GLY A 450 -17.72 11.27 -21.91
CA GLY A 450 -18.88 11.16 -21.01
C GLY A 450 -18.58 11.69 -19.60
N LEU A 451 -17.41 11.38 -19.06
CA LEU A 451 -16.97 11.90 -17.78
C LEU A 451 -16.74 13.43 -17.82
N ILE A 452 -16.10 13.95 -18.85
CA ILE A 452 -15.93 15.39 -19.03
C ILE A 452 -17.27 16.11 -19.02
N GLU A 453 -18.26 15.63 -19.77
CA GLU A 453 -19.62 16.19 -19.82
C GLU A 453 -20.30 16.16 -18.44
N GLU A 454 -20.15 15.07 -17.70
CA GLU A 454 -20.71 14.92 -16.36
C GLU A 454 -20.10 15.92 -15.37
N TYR A 455 -18.76 16.00 -15.34
CA TYR A 455 -18.05 16.96 -14.47
C TYR A 455 -18.33 18.43 -14.85
N GLU A 456 -18.44 18.76 -16.14
CA GLU A 456 -18.86 20.10 -16.55
C GLU A 456 -20.29 20.43 -16.14
N LYS A 457 -21.20 19.46 -16.22
CA LYS A 457 -22.59 19.60 -15.82
C LYS A 457 -22.70 19.87 -14.31
N GLU A 458 -21.94 19.10 -13.51
CA GLU A 458 -21.86 19.30 -12.08
C GLU A 458 -21.25 20.68 -11.73
N ARG A 459 -20.19 21.09 -12.38
CA ARG A 459 -19.59 22.42 -12.20
C ARG A 459 -20.58 23.52 -12.47
N ARG A 460 -21.31 23.48 -13.60
CA ARG A 460 -22.36 24.46 -13.95
C ARG A 460 -23.49 24.46 -12.93
N TYR A 461 -23.85 23.28 -12.40
CA TYR A 461 -24.83 23.19 -11.34
C TYR A 461 -24.33 23.84 -10.05
N GLN A 462 -23.12 23.60 -9.63
CA GLN A 462 -22.49 24.20 -8.45
C GLN A 462 -22.34 25.72 -8.60
N GLU A 463 -21.94 26.22 -9.76
CA GLU A 463 -21.87 27.64 -10.06
C GLU A 463 -23.26 28.30 -9.93
N LYS A 464 -24.31 27.65 -10.47
CA LYS A 464 -25.69 28.11 -10.37
C LYS A 464 -26.17 28.16 -8.91
N VAL A 465 -25.96 27.08 -8.15
CA VAL A 465 -26.37 26.98 -6.74
C VAL A 465 -25.61 28.00 -5.87
N ASN A 466 -24.37 28.26 -6.21
CA ASN A 466 -23.51 29.20 -5.49
C ASN A 466 -23.71 30.69 -5.93
N SER A 467 -24.45 30.93 -7.01
CA SER A 467 -24.69 32.30 -7.49
C SER A 467 -25.47 33.14 -6.46
N PRO A 468 -25.16 34.42 -6.34
CA PRO A 468 -25.86 35.34 -5.42
C PRO A 468 -27.38 35.37 -5.67
N GLU A 469 -27.80 35.30 -6.93
CA GLU A 469 -29.20 35.29 -7.33
C GLU A 469 -29.95 34.04 -6.85
N TYR A 470 -29.36 32.87 -6.98
CA TYR A 470 -29.98 31.61 -6.51
C TYR A 470 -30.08 31.62 -4.97
N LYS A 471 -29.04 32.03 -4.30
CA LYS A 471 -29.00 32.14 -2.82
C LYS A 471 -30.08 33.12 -2.33
N LYS A 472 -30.25 34.26 -3.00
CA LYS A 472 -31.31 35.23 -2.71
C LYS A 472 -32.71 34.64 -2.92
N ARG A 473 -32.96 34.00 -4.07
CA ARG A 473 -34.25 33.33 -4.37
C ARG A 473 -34.60 32.21 -3.36
N ARG A 474 -33.59 31.49 -2.87
CA ARG A 474 -33.77 30.44 -1.87
C ARG A 474 -34.07 31.05 -0.48
N ALA A 475 -33.40 32.14 -0.12
CA ALA A 475 -33.70 32.85 1.11
C ALA A 475 -35.12 33.42 1.10
N ASP A 476 -35.54 34.06 0.00
CA ASP A 476 -36.90 34.62 -0.18
C ASP A 476 -38.01 33.54 -0.16
N ARG A 477 -37.68 32.29 -0.59
CA ARG A 477 -38.58 31.15 -0.53
C ARG A 477 -38.74 30.57 0.87
N ASN A 478 -37.67 30.62 1.68
CA ASN A 478 -37.69 30.12 3.07
C ASN A 478 -38.23 31.18 4.06
N ALA A 479 -38.41 32.44 3.61
CA ALA A 479 -39.01 33.52 4.38
C ALA A 479 -40.52 33.66 4.18
N ARG A 480 -41.12 32.93 3.24
CA ARG A 480 -42.58 32.78 3.02
C ARG A 480 -43.07 31.45 3.63
#